data_6c43f2569e8a72942ee111f466ff0e79
#
_entry.id   6c43f2569e8a72942ee111f466ff0e79
#
_cell.length_a   1.000
_cell.length_b   1.000
_cell.length_c   1.000
_cell.angle_alpha   90.00
_cell.angle_beta   90.00
_cell.angle_gamma   90.00
#
_symmetry.space_group_name_H-M   'P 1'
#
loop_
_entity.id
_entity.type
_entity.pdbx_description
1 polymer ?
#
loop_
_entity_poly.entity_id
_entity_poly.type
_entity_poly.pdbx_seq_one_letter_code
_entity_poly.pdbx_strand_id
1 'polypeptide(L)'
;MLVLASNLIDFPILSIHVGGEITRTARAIVDPEDLSIIAFELVGGIVSDPEIGNFLMVEDIREYGDDGFIVDSADVFVEAQDVIRLNKILKLNFNLRGLKVVTKTKKKIGKVVDYTVDSNTFSVYQLVVQRPLMQSFVDPQLTINRSQITEIDDYSVTIDHDKEEIKLTDSSKDEEFVPNFVNPFRKPNYAGQEEESSVSDNSSKTSE
;
A
#
# COMPACT_ATOMS: atom_id res chain seq x y z
N MET A 1 -11.61 4.97 -5.00
CA MET A 1 -11.03 4.07 -3.97
C MET A 1 -9.54 3.95 -4.23
N LEU A 2 -8.68 3.81 -3.17
CA LEU A 2 -7.24 3.61 -3.38
C LEU A 2 -6.90 2.13 -3.30
N VAL A 3 -6.14 1.64 -4.30
CA VAL A 3 -5.76 0.24 -4.47
C VAL A 3 -4.25 0.15 -4.69
N LEU A 4 -3.58 -0.83 -4.07
CA LEU A 4 -2.17 -1.11 -4.37
C LEU A 4 -2.05 -1.67 -5.80
N ALA A 5 -1.07 -1.18 -6.56
CA ALA A 5 -0.83 -1.66 -7.92
C ALA A 5 -0.45 -3.15 -7.96
N SER A 6 0.14 -3.68 -6.88
CA SER A 6 0.38 -5.13 -6.75
C SER A 6 -0.89 -5.96 -6.76
N ASN A 7 -2.01 -5.43 -6.23
CA ASN A 7 -3.28 -6.13 -6.22
C ASN A 7 -3.96 -6.16 -7.59
N LEU A 8 -3.49 -5.35 -8.53
CA LEU A 8 -3.96 -5.32 -9.91
C LEU A 8 -3.14 -6.23 -10.84
N ILE A 9 -2.21 -7.03 -10.30
CA ILE A 9 -1.46 -8.06 -11.03
C ILE A 9 -2.11 -9.41 -10.75
N ASP A 10 -2.19 -10.25 -11.78
CA ASP A 10 -2.96 -11.51 -11.75
C ASP A 10 -4.45 -11.26 -11.40
N PHE A 11 -4.96 -10.06 -11.72
CA PHE A 11 -6.31 -9.65 -11.44
C PHE A 11 -7.24 -10.12 -12.56
N PRO A 12 -8.39 -10.76 -12.24
CA PRO A 12 -9.29 -11.32 -13.25
C PRO A 12 -9.89 -10.27 -14.17
N ILE A 13 -10.13 -10.64 -15.42
CA ILE A 13 -10.93 -9.87 -16.37
C ILE A 13 -12.16 -10.68 -16.73
N LEU A 14 -13.32 -10.11 -16.41
CA LEU A 14 -14.63 -10.71 -16.55
C LEU A 14 -15.34 -10.11 -17.77
N SER A 15 -15.83 -10.95 -18.67
CA SER A 15 -16.60 -10.50 -19.83
C SER A 15 -18.10 -10.65 -19.59
N ILE A 16 -18.85 -9.58 -19.86
CA ILE A 16 -20.31 -9.62 -19.83
C ILE A 16 -20.84 -10.57 -20.91
N HIS A 17 -20.21 -10.56 -22.09
CA HIS A 17 -20.63 -11.42 -23.21
C HIS A 17 -20.49 -12.91 -22.90
N VAL A 18 -19.39 -13.30 -22.23
CA VAL A 18 -19.10 -14.70 -21.86
C VAL A 18 -19.77 -15.07 -20.53
N GLY A 19 -19.98 -14.10 -19.65
CA GLY A 19 -20.54 -14.30 -18.31
C GLY A 19 -19.52 -14.92 -17.33
N GLY A 20 -18.21 -14.66 -17.50
CA GLY A 20 -17.16 -15.20 -16.64
C GLY A 20 -15.79 -14.64 -16.96
N GLU A 21 -14.79 -15.16 -16.25
CA GLU A 21 -13.38 -14.82 -16.45
C GLU A 21 -12.88 -15.27 -17.84
N ILE A 22 -12.21 -14.37 -18.54
CA ILE A 22 -11.67 -14.62 -19.88
C ILE A 22 -10.14 -14.54 -19.94
N THR A 23 -9.51 -13.77 -19.07
CA THR A 23 -8.05 -13.60 -18.97
C THR A 23 -7.69 -12.92 -17.65
N ARG A 24 -6.39 -12.65 -17.42
CA ARG A 24 -5.87 -11.94 -16.25
C ARG A 24 -4.87 -10.87 -16.65
N THR A 25 -4.70 -9.89 -15.78
CA THR A 25 -3.65 -8.89 -15.93
C THR A 25 -2.28 -9.48 -15.60
N ALA A 26 -1.26 -9.11 -16.37
CA ALA A 26 0.13 -9.46 -16.11
C ALA A 26 0.92 -8.27 -15.58
N ARG A 27 0.70 -7.08 -16.15
CA ARG A 27 1.46 -5.88 -15.84
C ARG A 27 0.63 -4.62 -16.12
N ALA A 28 0.73 -3.62 -15.23
CA ALA A 28 0.21 -2.29 -15.50
C ALA A 28 1.21 -1.47 -16.33
N ILE A 29 0.72 -0.78 -17.36
CA ILE A 29 1.51 0.13 -18.20
C ILE A 29 1.25 1.55 -17.71
N VAL A 30 2.28 2.13 -17.10
CA VAL A 30 2.22 3.48 -16.50
C VAL A 30 2.82 4.49 -17.48
N ASP A 31 2.10 5.56 -17.72
CA ASP A 31 2.62 6.72 -18.44
C ASP A 31 3.46 7.58 -17.49
N PRO A 32 4.76 7.80 -17.75
CA PRO A 32 5.62 8.61 -16.89
C PRO A 32 5.29 10.10 -16.91
N GLU A 33 4.61 10.60 -17.94
CA GLU A 33 4.30 12.05 -18.09
C GLU A 33 3.24 12.48 -17.06
N ASP A 34 2.19 11.68 -16.90
CA ASP A 34 1.06 12.01 -16.00
C ASP A 34 0.89 11.04 -14.82
N LEU A 35 1.75 10.03 -14.70
CA LEU A 35 1.67 8.99 -13.66
C LEU A 35 0.28 8.34 -13.60
N SER A 36 -0.27 7.97 -14.73
CA SER A 36 -1.48 7.18 -14.82
C SER A 36 -1.20 5.80 -15.42
N ILE A 37 -1.95 4.78 -14.99
CA ILE A 37 -2.02 3.52 -15.73
C ILE A 37 -2.87 3.77 -16.96
N ILE A 38 -2.36 3.46 -18.15
CA ILE A 38 -3.08 3.63 -19.41
C ILE A 38 -3.62 2.31 -19.94
N ALA A 39 -2.98 1.21 -19.60
CA ALA A 39 -3.36 -0.13 -20.04
C ALA A 39 -2.85 -1.20 -19.07
N PHE A 40 -3.41 -2.39 -19.20
CA PHE A 40 -2.90 -3.61 -18.60
C PHE A 40 -2.48 -4.58 -19.69
N GLU A 41 -1.28 -5.12 -19.59
CA GLU A 41 -0.86 -6.29 -20.35
C GLU A 41 -1.58 -7.52 -19.79
N LEU A 42 -2.06 -8.39 -20.68
CA LEU A 42 -2.89 -9.54 -20.35
C LEU A 42 -2.12 -10.84 -20.51
N VAL A 43 -2.53 -11.87 -19.78
CA VAL A 43 -1.90 -13.19 -19.84
C VAL A 43 -2.90 -14.31 -19.63
N GLY A 44 -2.72 -15.41 -20.37
CA GLY A 44 -3.53 -16.61 -20.24
C GLY A 44 -4.97 -16.45 -20.76
N GLY A 45 -5.78 -17.47 -20.56
CA GLY A 45 -7.15 -17.46 -21.05
C GLY A 45 -7.22 -17.24 -22.57
N ILE A 46 -8.16 -16.38 -22.99
CA ILE A 46 -8.46 -16.14 -24.39
C ILE A 46 -7.29 -15.45 -25.14
N VAL A 47 -6.45 -14.65 -24.48
CA VAL A 47 -5.31 -13.97 -25.13
C VAL A 47 -4.15 -14.91 -25.45
N SER A 48 -4.28 -16.20 -25.19
CA SER A 48 -3.37 -17.23 -25.72
C SER A 48 -3.57 -17.46 -27.21
N ASP A 49 -4.68 -17.00 -27.76
CA ASP A 49 -4.91 -16.95 -29.21
C ASP A 49 -4.17 -15.73 -29.80
N PRO A 50 -3.24 -15.92 -30.73
CA PRO A 50 -2.46 -14.82 -31.32
C PRO A 50 -3.26 -13.84 -32.17
N GLU A 51 -4.52 -14.14 -32.51
CA GLU A 51 -5.42 -13.22 -33.22
C GLU A 51 -6.09 -12.23 -32.26
N ILE A 52 -5.99 -12.45 -30.95
CA ILE A 52 -6.60 -11.59 -29.92
C ILE A 52 -5.51 -10.68 -29.33
N GLY A 53 -5.79 -9.38 -29.26
CA GLY A 53 -4.90 -8.41 -28.64
C GLY A 53 -4.59 -8.75 -27.17
N ASN A 54 -3.41 -8.38 -26.72
CA ASN A 54 -2.94 -8.73 -25.37
C ASN A 54 -2.83 -7.52 -24.44
N PHE A 55 -3.51 -6.40 -24.78
CA PHE A 55 -3.62 -5.23 -23.91
C PHE A 55 -5.08 -4.83 -23.72
N LEU A 56 -5.43 -4.49 -22.47
CA LEU A 56 -6.69 -3.84 -22.12
C LEU A 56 -6.41 -2.38 -21.79
N MET A 57 -6.99 -1.45 -22.54
CA MET A 57 -6.93 -0.02 -22.23
C MET A 57 -7.82 0.27 -21.03
N VAL A 58 -7.38 1.18 -20.12
CA VAL A 58 -8.19 1.51 -18.93
C VAL A 58 -9.53 2.16 -19.29
N GLU A 59 -9.62 2.83 -20.44
CA GLU A 59 -10.84 3.44 -20.95
C GLU A 59 -11.92 2.42 -21.39
N ASP A 60 -11.50 1.17 -21.65
CA ASP A 60 -12.39 0.07 -22.03
C ASP A 60 -12.84 -0.78 -20.82
N ILE A 61 -12.32 -0.47 -19.62
CA ILE A 61 -12.77 -1.06 -18.37
C ILE A 61 -14.12 -0.42 -18.03
N ARG A 62 -15.18 -1.22 -18.05
CA ARG A 62 -16.52 -0.76 -17.73
C ARG A 62 -16.71 -0.52 -16.24
N GLU A 63 -16.15 -1.41 -15.44
CA GLU A 63 -16.26 -1.36 -13.98
C GLU A 63 -15.07 -2.06 -13.32
N TYR A 64 -14.63 -1.50 -12.19
CA TYR A 64 -13.70 -2.14 -11.25
C TYR A 64 -14.52 -2.77 -10.14
N GLY A 65 -14.60 -4.10 -10.13
CA GLY A 65 -15.24 -4.89 -9.07
C GLY A 65 -14.23 -5.51 -8.12
N ASP A 66 -14.71 -6.05 -7.01
CA ASP A 66 -13.87 -6.76 -6.04
C ASP A 66 -13.27 -8.05 -6.63
N ASP A 67 -13.99 -8.68 -7.57
CA ASP A 67 -13.62 -9.94 -8.19
C ASP A 67 -12.88 -9.79 -9.53
N GLY A 68 -12.75 -8.60 -10.07
CA GLY A 68 -12.10 -8.37 -11.37
C GLY A 68 -12.49 -7.09 -12.07
N PHE A 69 -11.80 -6.81 -13.19
CA PHE A 69 -12.24 -5.81 -14.15
C PHE A 69 -13.37 -6.36 -15.01
N ILE A 70 -14.41 -5.59 -15.21
CA ILE A 70 -15.53 -5.95 -16.08
C ILE A 70 -15.37 -5.26 -17.43
N VAL A 71 -15.41 -6.05 -18.50
CA VAL A 71 -15.40 -5.59 -19.90
C VAL A 71 -16.60 -6.13 -20.65
N ASP A 72 -16.96 -5.50 -21.75
CA ASP A 72 -18.11 -5.98 -22.57
C ASP A 72 -17.79 -7.32 -23.23
N SER A 73 -16.66 -7.40 -23.95
CA SER A 73 -16.18 -8.63 -24.63
C SER A 73 -14.66 -8.57 -24.81
N ALA A 74 -14.07 -9.63 -25.35
CA ALA A 74 -12.65 -9.65 -25.74
C ALA A 74 -12.31 -8.74 -26.94
N ASP A 75 -13.32 -8.25 -27.67
CA ASP A 75 -13.13 -7.37 -28.81
C ASP A 75 -12.52 -6.00 -28.45
N VAL A 76 -12.54 -5.66 -27.15
CA VAL A 76 -11.90 -4.44 -26.63
C VAL A 76 -10.38 -4.60 -26.44
N PHE A 77 -9.83 -5.81 -26.55
CA PHE A 77 -8.41 -6.04 -26.42
C PHE A 77 -7.67 -5.61 -27.68
N VAL A 78 -6.55 -4.94 -27.49
CA VAL A 78 -5.80 -4.33 -28.58
C VAL A 78 -4.37 -4.88 -28.63
N GLU A 79 -3.76 -4.84 -29.81
CA GLU A 79 -2.32 -5.01 -29.96
C GLU A 79 -1.58 -3.70 -29.68
N ALA A 80 -0.34 -3.82 -29.17
CA ALA A 80 0.49 -2.65 -28.86
C ALA A 80 0.65 -1.66 -30.03
N GLN A 81 0.69 -2.19 -31.25
CA GLN A 81 0.88 -1.41 -32.49
C GLN A 81 -0.35 -0.64 -32.93
N ASP A 82 -1.55 -1.03 -32.47
CA ASP A 82 -2.81 -0.43 -32.90
C ASP A 82 -3.09 0.88 -32.17
N VAL A 83 -2.45 1.08 -30.99
CA VAL A 83 -2.60 2.29 -30.17
C VAL A 83 -1.28 3.07 -30.09
N ILE A 84 -1.23 4.23 -30.74
CA ILE A 84 0.00 5.03 -30.86
C ILE A 84 0.61 5.39 -29.50
N ARG A 85 -0.23 5.81 -28.52
CA ARG A 85 0.21 6.17 -27.17
C ARG A 85 0.79 4.94 -26.45
N LEU A 86 0.12 3.81 -26.50
CA LEU A 86 0.57 2.57 -25.87
C LEU A 86 1.92 2.13 -26.45
N ASN A 87 2.05 2.10 -27.77
CA ASN A 87 3.31 1.73 -28.46
C ASN A 87 4.47 2.66 -28.08
N LYS A 88 4.21 3.99 -28.00
CA LYS A 88 5.22 4.97 -27.56
C LYS A 88 5.72 4.66 -26.14
N ILE A 89 4.80 4.41 -25.20
CA ILE A 89 5.14 4.18 -23.78
C ILE A 89 5.84 2.84 -23.59
N LEU A 90 5.41 1.79 -24.29
CA LEU A 90 6.08 0.49 -24.25
C LEU A 90 7.54 0.58 -24.70
N LYS A 91 7.84 1.41 -25.71
CA LYS A 91 9.23 1.63 -26.19
C LYS A 91 10.11 2.35 -25.17
N LEU A 92 9.55 3.12 -24.24
CA LEU A 92 10.31 3.74 -23.14
C LEU A 92 10.78 2.69 -22.12
N ASN A 93 10.18 1.50 -22.13
CA ASN A 93 10.43 0.44 -21.14
C ASN A 93 10.41 0.95 -19.70
N PHE A 94 9.53 1.91 -19.44
CA PHE A 94 9.38 2.55 -18.14
C PHE A 94 8.74 1.59 -17.13
N ASN A 95 9.31 1.52 -15.94
CA ASN A 95 8.74 0.76 -14.83
C ASN A 95 8.89 1.58 -13.55
N LEU A 96 7.78 2.04 -13.01
CA LEU A 96 7.75 2.84 -11.79
C LEU A 96 8.29 2.06 -10.58
N ARG A 97 8.01 0.75 -10.49
CA ARG A 97 8.61 -0.12 -9.47
C ARG A 97 10.09 -0.31 -9.73
N GLY A 98 10.90 -0.20 -8.69
CA GLY A 98 12.35 -0.34 -8.76
C GLY A 98 13.10 0.97 -8.99
N LEU A 99 12.42 2.08 -9.36
CA LEU A 99 13.06 3.38 -9.47
C LEU A 99 13.65 3.83 -8.15
N LYS A 100 14.78 4.50 -8.23
CA LYS A 100 15.41 5.13 -7.06
C LYS A 100 14.63 6.40 -6.70
N VAL A 101 14.43 6.63 -5.40
CA VAL A 101 13.86 7.88 -4.91
C VAL A 101 14.96 8.73 -4.31
N VAL A 102 15.07 9.97 -4.79
CA VAL A 102 16.09 10.95 -4.40
C VAL A 102 15.45 12.30 -4.09
N THR A 103 16.10 13.08 -3.24
CA THR A 103 15.72 14.49 -3.04
C THR A 103 16.28 15.37 -4.17
N LYS A 104 15.85 16.64 -4.24
CA LYS A 104 16.43 17.65 -5.12
C LYS A 104 17.96 17.82 -4.93
N THR A 105 18.46 17.56 -3.72
CA THR A 105 19.89 17.58 -3.39
C THR A 105 20.60 16.25 -3.70
N LYS A 106 19.96 15.34 -4.45
CA LYS A 106 20.46 14.00 -4.83
C LYS A 106 20.72 13.05 -3.65
N LYS A 107 20.17 13.36 -2.46
CA LYS A 107 20.22 12.44 -1.32
C LYS A 107 19.28 11.26 -1.59
N LYS A 108 19.80 10.03 -1.45
CA LYS A 108 19.04 8.80 -1.66
C LYS A 108 18.07 8.58 -0.49
N ILE A 109 16.79 8.39 -0.82
CA ILE A 109 15.72 8.07 0.13
C ILE A 109 15.44 6.57 0.15
N GLY A 110 15.31 5.94 -1.02
CA GLY A 110 15.02 4.52 -1.12
C GLY A 110 14.78 4.06 -2.55
N LYS A 111 13.93 3.03 -2.69
CA LYS A 111 13.43 2.52 -3.97
C LYS A 111 11.92 2.33 -3.91
N VAL A 112 11.23 2.64 -5.00
CA VAL A 112 9.81 2.32 -5.16
C VAL A 112 9.63 0.81 -5.17
N VAL A 113 8.85 0.29 -4.23
CA VAL A 113 8.49 -1.14 -4.15
C VAL A 113 7.07 -1.39 -4.63
N ASP A 114 6.18 -0.41 -4.42
CA ASP A 114 4.81 -0.43 -4.91
C ASP A 114 4.26 1.00 -5.03
N TYR A 115 3.04 1.15 -5.48
CA TYR A 115 2.33 2.43 -5.51
C TYR A 115 0.83 2.18 -5.39
N THR A 116 0.10 3.18 -4.89
CA THR A 116 -1.37 3.15 -4.88
C THR A 116 -1.92 3.97 -6.03
N VAL A 117 -3.01 3.50 -6.59
CA VAL A 117 -3.77 4.18 -7.64
C VAL A 117 -5.20 4.43 -7.20
N ASP A 118 -5.81 5.46 -7.71
CA ASP A 118 -7.25 5.65 -7.63
C ASP A 118 -7.94 4.73 -8.65
N SER A 119 -8.84 3.86 -8.19
CA SER A 119 -9.51 2.87 -9.04
C SER A 119 -10.47 3.45 -10.09
N ASN A 120 -10.86 4.71 -9.95
CA ASN A 120 -11.75 5.37 -10.92
C ASN A 120 -10.97 6.07 -12.04
N THR A 121 -9.80 6.63 -11.71
CA THR A 121 -9.00 7.41 -12.65
C THR A 121 -7.73 6.70 -13.09
N PHE A 122 -7.37 5.60 -12.44
CA PHE A 122 -6.12 4.87 -12.60
C PHE A 122 -4.87 5.74 -12.44
N SER A 123 -5.02 6.91 -11.82
CA SER A 123 -3.90 7.80 -11.52
C SER A 123 -3.15 7.33 -10.27
N VAL A 124 -1.82 7.37 -10.32
CA VAL A 124 -0.97 7.09 -9.16
C VAL A 124 -1.20 8.17 -8.11
N TYR A 125 -1.56 7.77 -6.91
CA TYR A 125 -1.84 8.64 -5.79
C TYR A 125 -0.63 8.81 -4.87
N GLN A 126 0.06 7.73 -4.57
CA GLN A 126 1.26 7.74 -3.72
C GLN A 126 2.17 6.55 -4.04
N LEU A 127 3.46 6.72 -3.75
CA LEU A 127 4.49 5.70 -3.88
C LEU A 127 4.76 5.05 -2.52
N VAL A 128 4.96 3.73 -2.52
CA VAL A 128 5.49 2.97 -1.38
C VAL A 128 6.98 2.76 -1.63
N VAL A 129 7.81 3.31 -0.75
CA VAL A 129 9.27 3.37 -0.91
C VAL A 129 9.96 2.57 0.18
N GLN A 130 10.78 1.61 -0.20
CA GLN A 130 11.65 0.86 0.70
C GLN A 130 12.91 1.65 1.02
N ARG A 131 13.17 1.93 2.31
CA ARG A 131 14.39 2.59 2.78
C ARG A 131 15.58 1.62 2.81
N PRO A 132 16.83 2.13 2.68
CA PRO A 132 18.03 1.32 2.92
C PRO A 132 18.09 0.84 4.39
N LEU A 133 18.54 -0.39 4.60
CA LEU A 133 18.59 -1.04 5.92
C LEU A 133 19.27 -0.21 7.03
N MET A 134 20.30 0.57 6.70
CA MET A 134 21.00 1.42 7.68
C MET A 134 20.17 2.62 8.18
N GLN A 135 19.05 2.94 7.54
CA GLN A 135 18.15 4.05 7.90
C GLN A 135 16.77 3.56 8.37
N SER A 136 16.56 2.25 8.45
CA SER A 136 15.24 1.62 8.60
C SER A 136 15.03 0.86 9.91
N PHE A 137 15.79 1.18 10.98
CA PHE A 137 15.62 0.46 12.24
C PHE A 137 14.25 0.68 12.90
N VAL A 138 13.51 1.72 12.50
CA VAL A 138 12.18 2.03 13.05
C VAL A 138 11.11 1.82 11.98
N ASP A 139 11.32 2.31 10.73
CA ASP A 139 10.36 2.21 9.64
C ASP A 139 11.02 1.84 8.32
N PRO A 140 10.85 0.58 7.87
CA PRO A 140 11.46 0.11 6.63
C PRO A 140 10.80 0.71 5.38
N GLN A 141 9.56 1.15 5.46
CA GLN A 141 8.79 1.69 4.34
C GLN A 141 8.36 3.13 4.59
N LEU A 142 8.23 3.87 3.52
CA LEU A 142 7.84 5.26 3.49
C LEU A 142 6.83 5.47 2.38
N THR A 143 5.79 6.24 2.66
CA THR A 143 4.81 6.65 1.66
C THR A 143 5.08 8.07 1.20
N ILE A 144 5.09 8.30 -0.12
CA ILE A 144 5.33 9.58 -0.77
C ILE A 144 4.13 9.92 -1.63
N ASN A 145 3.47 11.03 -1.34
CA ASN A 145 2.35 11.51 -2.16
C ASN A 145 2.83 12.01 -3.53
N ARG A 146 1.97 11.86 -4.53
CA ARG A 146 2.22 12.37 -5.89
C ARG A 146 2.60 13.85 -5.91
N SER A 147 1.97 14.68 -5.05
CA SER A 147 2.25 16.12 -4.94
C SER A 147 3.68 16.46 -4.51
N GLN A 148 4.40 15.51 -3.91
CA GLN A 148 5.80 15.66 -3.50
C GLN A 148 6.78 15.30 -4.63
N ILE A 149 6.30 14.66 -5.71
CA ILE A 149 7.11 14.28 -6.86
C ILE A 149 7.32 15.54 -7.72
N THR A 150 8.57 15.87 -7.99
CA THR A 150 8.94 17.03 -8.80
C THR A 150 9.43 16.68 -10.19
N GLU A 151 10.03 15.49 -10.35
CA GLU A 151 10.58 15.02 -11.62
C GLU A 151 10.65 13.50 -11.60
N ILE A 152 10.45 12.90 -12.77
CA ILE A 152 10.63 11.46 -13.00
C ILE A 152 11.50 11.30 -14.23
N ASP A 153 12.51 10.47 -14.11
CA ASP A 153 13.33 10.03 -15.21
C ASP A 153 13.37 8.49 -15.30
N ASP A 154 14.06 7.94 -16.29
CA ASP A 154 14.13 6.49 -16.53
C ASP A 154 14.72 5.69 -15.35
N TYR A 155 15.39 6.35 -14.40
CA TYR A 155 16.16 5.71 -13.33
C TYR A 155 15.75 6.16 -11.93
N SER A 156 15.08 7.31 -11.83
CA SER A 156 14.80 7.91 -10.53
C SER A 156 13.55 8.78 -10.48
N VAL A 157 13.00 8.87 -9.28
CA VAL A 157 11.95 9.81 -8.89
C VAL A 157 12.57 10.85 -7.98
N THR A 158 12.52 12.13 -8.37
CA THR A 158 12.99 13.24 -7.55
C THR A 158 11.83 13.80 -6.76
N ILE A 159 12.02 13.94 -5.45
CA ILE A 159 11.00 14.46 -4.54
C ILE A 159 11.41 15.77 -3.87
N ASP A 160 10.42 16.59 -3.55
CA ASP A 160 10.57 17.74 -2.68
C ASP A 160 10.35 17.30 -1.22
N HIS A 161 11.43 17.21 -0.46
CA HIS A 161 11.40 16.76 0.94
C HIS A 161 10.87 17.86 1.89
N ASP A 162 10.85 19.12 1.46
CA ASP A 162 10.48 20.25 2.30
C ASP A 162 8.96 20.52 2.32
N LYS A 163 8.21 19.80 1.49
CA LYS A 163 6.75 19.93 1.41
C LYS A 163 6.03 18.86 2.22
N GLU A 164 5.91 19.06 3.51
CA GLU A 164 5.24 18.19 4.49
C GLU A 164 6.09 17.07 5.08
N GLU A 165 6.01 16.95 6.40
CA GLU A 165 6.53 15.81 7.14
C GLU A 165 6.00 14.52 6.52
N ILE A 166 6.90 13.63 6.14
CA ILE A 166 6.59 12.30 5.69
C ILE A 166 5.76 11.64 6.78
N LYS A 167 4.45 11.61 6.61
CA LYS A 167 3.57 10.88 7.55
C LYS A 167 3.97 9.42 7.48
N LEU A 168 4.66 8.98 8.51
CA LEU A 168 4.83 7.56 8.80
C LEU A 168 3.41 6.99 8.92
N THR A 169 3.06 6.06 8.07
CA THR A 169 1.83 5.29 8.27
C THR A 169 2.05 4.46 9.52
N ASP A 170 1.59 4.98 10.65
CA ASP A 170 1.47 4.25 11.91
C ASP A 170 0.34 3.23 11.72
N SER A 171 0.67 2.11 11.07
CA SER A 171 -0.23 0.97 10.93
C SER A 171 -0.11 0.01 12.12
N SER A 172 0.26 0.51 13.28
CA SER A 172 0.28 -0.24 14.53
C SER A 172 -0.37 0.56 15.67
N LYS A 173 -1.66 0.90 15.51
CA LYS A 173 -2.57 0.93 16.65
C LYS A 173 -3.26 -0.41 16.76
N ASP A 174 -2.49 -1.46 16.80
CA ASP A 174 -2.89 -2.64 17.55
C ASP A 174 -2.82 -2.22 19.01
N GLU A 175 -3.97 -2.23 19.65
CA GLU A 175 -4.11 -2.09 21.10
C GLU A 175 -3.05 -2.98 21.73
N GLU A 176 -2.15 -2.37 22.48
CA GLU A 176 -1.13 -3.07 23.25
C GLU A 176 -1.89 -3.97 24.26
N PHE A 177 -2.18 -5.19 23.82
CA PHE A 177 -2.59 -6.27 24.69
C PHE A 177 -1.40 -6.56 25.61
N VAL A 178 -1.31 -5.84 26.71
CA VAL A 178 -0.40 -6.14 27.82
C VAL A 178 -0.97 -7.36 28.51
N PRO A 179 -0.44 -8.58 28.30
CA PRO A 179 -0.88 -9.73 29.08
C PRO A 179 -0.52 -9.44 30.53
N ASN A 180 -1.52 -9.38 31.38
CA ASN A 180 -1.34 -9.24 32.83
C ASN A 180 -0.72 -10.54 33.35
N PHE A 181 0.60 -10.69 33.19
CA PHE A 181 1.38 -11.77 33.75
C PHE A 181 1.44 -11.59 35.27
N VAL A 182 0.44 -12.14 35.96
CA VAL A 182 0.56 -12.39 37.41
C VAL A 182 1.66 -13.45 37.58
N ASN A 183 2.82 -13.01 38.02
CA ASN A 183 3.92 -13.91 38.35
C ASN A 183 3.52 -14.77 39.56
N PRO A 184 3.24 -16.09 39.40
CA PRO A 184 2.77 -16.95 40.49
C PRO A 184 3.82 -17.20 41.58
N PHE A 185 5.05 -16.72 41.41
CA PHE A 185 6.15 -16.87 42.37
C PHE A 185 6.46 -15.60 43.15
N ARG A 186 5.71 -14.50 42.99
CA ARG A 186 5.87 -13.28 43.77
C ARG A 186 5.02 -13.39 45.03
N LYS A 187 5.65 -13.71 46.17
CA LYS A 187 5.00 -13.65 47.48
C LYS A 187 4.48 -12.24 47.75
N PRO A 188 3.22 -12.05 48.22
CA PRO A 188 2.73 -10.74 48.57
C PRO A 188 3.51 -10.20 49.80
N ASN A 189 4.11 -9.03 49.65
CA ASN A 189 4.73 -8.30 50.74
C ASN A 189 3.59 -7.67 51.56
N TYR A 190 3.25 -8.27 52.67
CA TYR A 190 2.43 -7.62 53.69
C TYR A 190 3.36 -6.68 54.46
N ALA A 191 3.43 -5.43 54.10
CA ALA A 191 3.99 -4.35 54.90
C ALA A 191 2.89 -3.80 55.80
N GLY A 192 3.04 -4.01 57.09
CA GLY A 192 2.63 -3.37 58.29
C GLY A 192 1.47 -2.37 58.24
N GLN A 193 0.36 -2.75 58.90
CA GLN A 193 -0.48 -1.77 59.57
C GLN A 193 -0.10 -1.77 61.04
N GLU A 194 0.54 -0.72 61.50
CA GLU A 194 0.70 -0.39 62.93
C GLU A 194 -0.65 0.11 63.46
N GLU A 195 -1.20 -0.66 64.42
CA GLU A 195 -2.35 -0.23 65.21
C GLU A 195 -1.84 0.75 66.28
N GLU A 196 -2.25 2.01 66.18
CA GLU A 196 -2.22 2.94 67.32
C GLU A 196 -3.36 2.58 68.30
N SER A 197 -2.97 1.98 69.42
CA SER A 197 -3.81 1.85 70.62
C SER A 197 -3.80 3.15 71.41
N SER A 198 -4.87 3.89 71.36
CA SER A 198 -5.13 4.96 72.34
C SER A 198 -5.80 4.40 73.57
N VAL A 199 -5.11 4.45 74.66
CA VAL A 199 -5.52 4.24 76.01
C VAL A 199 -6.59 5.32 76.39
N SER A 200 -7.75 4.94 76.97
CA SER A 200 -8.49 5.77 77.88
C SER A 200 -9.03 4.93 79.04
N ASP A 201 -8.43 5.20 80.11
CA ASP A 201 -8.79 4.93 81.47
C ASP A 201 -10.28 5.28 81.78
N ASN A 202 -10.99 4.46 82.43
CA ASN A 202 -11.78 4.96 83.60
C ASN A 202 -12.30 3.84 84.50
N SER A 203 -11.92 4.02 85.69
CA SER A 203 -12.31 3.40 86.94
C SER A 203 -13.82 3.32 87.25
N SER A 204 -14.22 2.32 87.94
CA SER A 204 -14.72 2.41 89.30
C SER A 204 -15.66 1.25 89.71
N LYS A 205 -15.24 0.65 90.84
CA LYS A 205 -16.05 0.32 92.01
C LYS A 205 -17.31 -0.56 91.78
N THR A 206 -17.53 -1.57 92.60
CA THR A 206 -17.65 -1.78 94.01
C THR A 206 -18.54 -3.01 94.24
N SER A 207 -18.15 -3.80 95.27
CA SER A 207 -18.93 -4.60 96.18
C SER A 207 -20.10 -5.46 95.69
N GLU A 208 -20.25 -6.66 96.06
CA GLU A 208 -20.30 -7.46 97.29
C GLU A 208 -20.03 -8.93 96.94
#